data_e8673527b492f7e84c96bb911210787f
#
_entry.id   e8673527b492f7e84c96bb911210787f
#
_cell.length_a   1.000
_cell.length_b   1.000
_cell.length_c   1.000
_cell.angle_alpha   90.00
_cell.angle_beta   90.00
_cell.angle_gamma   90.00
#
_symmetry.space_group_name_H-M   'P 1'
#
loop_
_entity.id
_entity.type
_entity.pdbx_description
1 polymer ?
#
loop_
_entity_poly.entity_id
_entity_poly.type
_entity_poly.pdbx_seq_one_letter_code
_entity_poly.pdbx_strand_id
1 'polypeptide(L)'
;YNGDYEVPIRLYFPSEEAMSGEPVDGEKYPVLLFFHGGGWVTESVENYDRVCSRMAQSTGHIVMSVEYRLAPEYHFPVPLEDCYAAAKALYTGRLILPADPDRITIIGDSAGGNLAAAVCLLARERGEFMPRKQILIYPALNNCYTEESPYRSVQENGEGYLLTAVKMEDYLRLYESSPDDRQNPYFAPILEKDLSHMPDTLILTAEFDPLRDEGETYGKRLEEA
;
A
#
# COMPACT_ATOMS: atom_id res chain seq x y z
N TYR A 1 1.77 -17.05 -4.09
CA TYR A 1 0.42 -17.62 -4.13
C TYR A 1 -0.37 -17.14 -2.93
N ASN A 2 -1.66 -16.85 -3.15
CA ASN A 2 -2.68 -16.65 -2.12
C ASN A 2 -3.73 -17.77 -2.30
N GLY A 3 -3.69 -18.81 -1.48
CA GLY A 3 -4.39 -20.05 -1.74
C GLY A 3 -3.91 -20.67 -3.06
N ASP A 4 -4.87 -20.96 -3.96
CA ASP A 4 -4.58 -21.50 -5.31
C ASP A 4 -4.32 -20.40 -6.35
N TYR A 5 -4.44 -19.12 -5.98
CA TYR A 5 -4.20 -17.99 -6.88
C TYR A 5 -2.73 -17.61 -6.92
N GLU A 6 -2.16 -17.60 -8.11
CA GLU A 6 -0.84 -17.09 -8.38
C GLU A 6 -0.91 -15.56 -8.53
N VAL A 7 -0.44 -14.83 -7.52
CA VAL A 7 -0.44 -13.36 -7.53
C VAL A 7 0.66 -12.87 -8.49
N PRO A 8 0.30 -12.22 -9.62
CA PRO A 8 1.31 -11.72 -10.55
C PRO A 8 2.10 -10.57 -9.93
N ILE A 9 3.38 -10.51 -10.24
CA ILE A 9 4.25 -9.40 -9.85
C ILE A 9 5.01 -8.91 -11.07
N ARG A 10 5.33 -7.61 -11.08
CA ARG A 10 6.21 -7.00 -12.07
C ARG A 10 7.42 -6.39 -11.40
N LEU A 11 8.59 -6.69 -11.95
CA LEU A 11 9.87 -6.23 -11.42
C LEU A 11 10.46 -5.15 -12.32
N TYR A 12 10.96 -4.10 -11.69
CA TYR A 12 11.69 -3.02 -12.34
C TYR A 12 13.05 -2.93 -11.70
N PHE A 13 14.08 -3.00 -12.50
CA PHE A 13 15.46 -2.98 -12.05
C PHE A 13 16.08 -1.61 -12.28
N PRO A 14 16.93 -1.13 -11.35
CA PRO A 14 17.60 0.17 -11.48
C PRO A 14 18.64 0.21 -12.60
N SER A 15 19.20 -0.96 -12.98
CA SER A 15 20.21 -1.10 -14.01
C SER A 15 20.17 -2.51 -14.64
N GLU A 16 20.93 -2.70 -15.74
CA GLU A 16 21.09 -4.01 -16.40
C GLU A 16 21.83 -5.01 -15.51
N GLU A 17 22.81 -4.54 -14.72
CA GLU A 17 23.55 -5.36 -13.77
C GLU A 17 22.59 -5.90 -12.68
N ALA A 18 21.69 -5.08 -12.18
CA ALA A 18 20.67 -5.51 -11.23
C ALA A 18 19.74 -6.59 -11.81
N MET A 19 19.41 -6.47 -13.10
CA MET A 19 18.57 -7.44 -13.80
C MET A 19 19.31 -8.78 -14.05
N SER A 20 20.62 -8.76 -14.24
CA SER A 20 21.42 -9.99 -14.39
C SER A 20 21.56 -10.77 -13.07
N GLY A 21 21.16 -10.19 -11.94
CA GLY A 21 21.28 -10.79 -10.62
C GLY A 21 22.66 -10.65 -10.00
N GLU A 22 23.55 -9.91 -10.65
CA GLU A 22 24.88 -9.62 -10.14
C GLU A 22 24.82 -8.40 -9.23
N PRO A 23 25.19 -8.54 -7.93
CA PRO A 23 25.25 -7.40 -7.04
C PRO A 23 26.39 -6.45 -7.46
N VAL A 24 26.13 -5.16 -7.50
CA VAL A 24 27.20 -4.17 -7.65
C VAL A 24 28.05 -4.19 -6.36
N ASP A 25 29.36 -4.37 -6.52
CA ASP A 25 30.31 -4.45 -5.39
C ASP A 25 30.00 -5.55 -4.35
N GLY A 26 29.22 -6.58 -4.74
CA GLY A 26 28.85 -7.70 -3.85
C GLY A 26 27.70 -7.37 -2.89
N GLU A 27 27.10 -6.19 -2.96
CA GLU A 27 25.95 -5.79 -2.14
C GLU A 27 24.62 -6.11 -2.84
N LYS A 28 23.68 -6.66 -2.09
CA LYS A 28 22.30 -6.86 -2.55
C LYS A 28 21.55 -5.52 -2.68
N TYR A 29 20.58 -5.50 -3.58
CA TYR A 29 19.77 -4.31 -3.83
C TYR A 29 18.68 -4.08 -2.77
N PRO A 30 18.42 -2.82 -2.39
CA PRO A 30 17.20 -2.50 -1.65
C PRO A 30 15.96 -2.69 -2.53
N VAL A 31 14.81 -2.94 -1.90
CA VAL A 31 13.55 -3.20 -2.61
C VAL A 31 12.46 -2.24 -2.14
N LEU A 32 11.71 -1.70 -3.10
CA LEU A 32 10.42 -1.07 -2.87
C LEU A 32 9.32 -2.06 -3.29
N LEU A 33 8.58 -2.58 -2.31
CA LEU A 33 7.39 -3.37 -2.55
C LEU A 33 6.22 -2.42 -2.73
N PHE A 34 5.76 -2.31 -3.99
CA PHE A 34 4.81 -1.28 -4.41
C PHE A 34 3.41 -1.83 -4.62
N PHE A 35 2.43 -1.18 -4.01
CA PHE A 35 0.99 -1.41 -4.23
C PHE A 35 0.38 -0.17 -4.88
N HIS A 36 -0.22 -0.35 -6.06
CA HIS A 36 -0.77 0.76 -6.84
C HIS A 36 -2.10 1.27 -6.27
N GLY A 37 -2.42 2.53 -6.59
CA GLY A 37 -3.70 3.14 -6.28
C GLY A 37 -4.83 2.66 -7.20
N GLY A 38 -5.94 3.42 -7.24
CA GLY A 38 -7.09 3.12 -8.09
C GLY A 38 -8.34 2.67 -7.32
N GLY A 39 -8.46 3.02 -6.03
CA GLY A 39 -9.66 2.75 -5.23
C GLY A 39 -9.98 1.27 -5.08
N TRP A 40 -8.98 0.39 -5.14
CA TRP A 40 -9.11 -1.09 -5.14
C TRP A 40 -9.90 -1.66 -6.33
N VAL A 41 -10.32 -0.82 -7.30
CA VAL A 41 -11.27 -1.15 -8.38
C VAL A 41 -10.65 -0.99 -9.75
N THR A 42 -9.73 -0.05 -9.91
CA THR A 42 -9.12 0.30 -11.19
C THR A 42 -7.61 0.24 -11.12
N GLU A 43 -6.97 0.48 -12.26
CA GLU A 43 -5.53 0.47 -12.46
C GLU A 43 -4.94 -0.94 -12.49
N SER A 44 -3.65 -1.00 -12.81
CA SER A 44 -2.88 -2.23 -12.95
C SER A 44 -1.40 -1.94 -12.85
N VAL A 45 -0.57 -2.96 -12.72
CA VAL A 45 0.90 -2.81 -12.79
C VAL A 45 1.34 -2.20 -14.13
N GLU A 46 0.60 -2.46 -15.22
CA GLU A 46 0.91 -1.90 -16.56
C GLU A 46 0.71 -0.37 -16.59
N ASN A 47 -0.37 0.15 -15.98
CA ASN A 47 -0.63 1.59 -15.89
C ASN A 47 0.48 2.32 -15.10
N TYR A 48 1.10 1.62 -14.14
CA TYR A 48 2.17 2.14 -13.30
C TYR A 48 3.59 1.90 -13.83
N ASP A 49 3.76 1.28 -15.01
CA ASP A 49 5.07 0.98 -15.61
C ASP A 49 6.03 2.16 -15.57
N ARG A 50 5.56 3.32 -16.03
CA ARG A 50 6.39 4.53 -16.10
C ARG A 50 6.80 5.04 -14.70
N VAL A 51 5.90 4.97 -13.74
CA VAL A 51 6.15 5.40 -12.36
C VAL A 51 7.16 4.47 -11.71
N CYS A 52 6.91 3.16 -11.74
CA CYS A 52 7.76 2.15 -11.12
C CYS A 52 9.15 2.08 -11.76
N SER A 53 9.24 2.16 -13.10
CA SER A 53 10.52 2.19 -13.81
C SER A 53 11.36 3.42 -13.42
N ARG A 54 10.75 4.62 -13.37
CA ARG A 54 11.44 5.83 -12.93
C ARG A 54 11.85 5.76 -11.47
N MET A 55 11.00 5.21 -10.63
CA MET A 55 11.28 5.01 -9.21
C MET A 55 12.51 4.12 -9.05
N ALA A 56 12.57 2.98 -9.75
CA ALA A 56 13.72 2.08 -9.72
C ALA A 56 15.01 2.81 -10.12
N GLN A 57 15.01 3.48 -11.26
CA GLN A 57 16.17 4.19 -11.78
C GLN A 57 16.64 5.34 -10.89
N SER A 58 15.69 6.11 -10.33
CA SER A 58 16.02 7.31 -9.54
C SER A 58 16.50 6.99 -8.13
N THR A 59 16.07 5.87 -7.57
CA THR A 59 16.35 5.50 -6.18
C THR A 59 17.39 4.38 -6.02
N GLY A 60 17.75 3.70 -7.11
CA GLY A 60 18.65 2.55 -7.07
C GLY A 60 18.03 1.29 -6.44
N HIS A 61 16.70 1.25 -6.29
CA HIS A 61 15.98 0.11 -5.73
C HIS A 61 15.45 -0.80 -6.83
N ILE A 62 15.33 -2.08 -6.54
CA ILE A 62 14.40 -2.93 -7.29
C ILE A 62 12.99 -2.54 -6.86
N VAL A 63 12.09 -2.23 -7.80
CA VAL A 63 10.68 -2.02 -7.52
C VAL A 63 9.93 -3.30 -7.87
N MET A 64 9.22 -3.87 -6.89
CA MET A 64 8.35 -5.01 -7.06
C MET A 64 6.90 -4.54 -6.96
N SER A 65 6.22 -4.42 -8.10
CA SER A 65 4.82 -4.03 -8.18
C SER A 65 3.92 -5.26 -8.19
N VAL A 66 2.86 -5.24 -7.38
CA VAL A 66 1.95 -6.36 -7.18
C VAL A 66 0.65 -6.14 -7.94
N GLU A 67 0.28 -7.08 -8.82
CA GLU A 67 -1.01 -7.12 -9.49
C GLU A 67 -2.03 -7.82 -8.59
N TYR A 68 -2.51 -7.13 -7.57
CA TYR A 68 -3.52 -7.65 -6.67
C TYR A 68 -4.89 -7.67 -7.35
N ARG A 69 -5.74 -8.63 -6.99
CA ARG A 69 -7.10 -8.74 -7.53
C ARG A 69 -7.95 -7.55 -7.11
N LEU A 70 -8.79 -7.07 -8.04
CA LEU A 70 -9.56 -5.85 -7.87
C LEU A 70 -11.03 -6.14 -7.56
N ALA A 71 -11.66 -5.23 -6.83
CA ALA A 71 -13.11 -5.15 -6.67
C ALA A 71 -13.74 -4.60 -7.98
N PRO A 72 -15.01 -4.88 -8.28
CA PRO A 72 -15.95 -5.64 -7.43
C PRO A 72 -15.85 -7.17 -7.58
N GLU A 73 -15.02 -7.69 -8.48
CA GLU A 73 -14.88 -9.14 -8.67
C GLU A 73 -14.30 -9.81 -7.42
N TYR A 74 -13.45 -9.09 -6.69
CA TYR A 74 -12.77 -9.55 -5.49
C TYR A 74 -12.85 -8.50 -4.39
N HIS A 75 -13.80 -8.67 -3.47
CA HIS A 75 -13.99 -7.78 -2.33
C HIS A 75 -12.93 -7.96 -1.25
N PHE A 76 -12.91 -7.05 -0.29
CA PHE A 76 -12.16 -7.20 0.95
C PHE A 76 -12.45 -8.57 1.61
N PRO A 77 -11.44 -9.30 2.11
CA PRO A 77 -10.04 -8.91 2.22
C PRO A 77 -9.14 -9.42 1.07
N VAL A 78 -9.69 -9.87 -0.07
CA VAL A 78 -8.91 -10.56 -1.13
C VAL A 78 -7.74 -9.72 -1.66
N PRO A 79 -7.90 -8.44 -2.05
CA PRO A 79 -6.78 -7.61 -2.49
C PRO A 79 -5.66 -7.47 -1.43
N LEU A 80 -6.06 -7.34 -0.17
CA LEU A 80 -5.13 -7.26 0.96
C LEU A 80 -4.33 -8.55 1.15
N GLU A 81 -5.00 -9.70 1.09
CA GLU A 81 -4.35 -11.01 1.23
C GLU A 81 -3.40 -11.30 0.06
N ASP A 82 -3.68 -10.83 -1.15
CA ASP A 82 -2.77 -10.91 -2.29
C ASP A 82 -1.49 -10.10 -2.02
N CYS A 83 -1.64 -8.85 -1.57
CA CYS A 83 -0.52 -8.00 -1.19
C CYS A 83 0.30 -8.59 -0.04
N TYR A 84 -0.38 -9.14 0.98
CA TYR A 84 0.26 -9.82 2.10
C TYR A 84 1.05 -11.06 1.65
N ALA A 85 0.48 -11.89 0.78
CA ALA A 85 1.16 -13.08 0.26
C ALA A 85 2.41 -12.73 -0.55
N ALA A 86 2.35 -11.67 -1.37
CA ALA A 86 3.50 -11.15 -2.11
C ALA A 86 4.59 -10.62 -1.16
N ALA A 87 4.21 -9.84 -0.13
CA ALA A 87 5.11 -9.36 0.89
C ALA A 87 5.78 -10.52 1.64
N LYS A 88 5.00 -11.48 2.13
CA LYS A 88 5.52 -12.66 2.82
C LYS A 88 6.51 -13.44 1.96
N ALA A 89 6.21 -13.65 0.67
CA ALA A 89 7.12 -14.35 -0.25
C ALA A 89 8.46 -13.62 -0.41
N LEU A 90 8.43 -12.28 -0.47
CA LEU A 90 9.61 -11.44 -0.58
C LEU A 90 10.45 -11.51 0.72
N TYR A 91 9.84 -11.22 1.88
CA TYR A 91 10.53 -11.19 3.16
C TYR A 91 11.09 -12.55 3.61
N THR A 92 10.42 -13.64 3.24
CA THR A 92 10.85 -15.00 3.59
C THR A 92 11.80 -15.64 2.56
N GLY A 93 12.26 -14.87 1.55
CA GLY A 93 13.22 -15.32 0.55
C GLY A 93 12.70 -16.40 -0.41
N ARG A 94 11.38 -16.49 -0.57
CA ARG A 94 10.77 -17.42 -1.54
C ARG A 94 10.87 -16.93 -2.99
N LEU A 95 11.17 -15.64 -3.17
CA LEU A 95 11.44 -15.06 -4.48
C LEU A 95 12.96 -15.01 -4.70
N ILE A 96 13.39 -15.51 -5.86
CA ILE A 96 14.82 -15.46 -6.25
C ILE A 96 15.11 -14.06 -6.81
N LEU A 97 15.49 -13.15 -5.92
CA LEU A 97 15.87 -11.78 -6.25
C LEU A 97 17.20 -11.45 -5.57
N PRO A 98 18.04 -10.60 -6.20
CA PRO A 98 19.26 -10.07 -5.57
C PRO A 98 18.91 -8.99 -4.52
N ALA A 99 17.92 -9.28 -3.68
CA ALA A 99 17.32 -8.37 -2.72
C ALA A 99 17.97 -8.49 -1.33
N ASP A 100 18.14 -7.36 -0.67
CA ASP A 100 18.51 -7.32 0.74
C ASP A 100 17.24 -7.34 1.61
N PRO A 101 16.98 -8.41 2.38
CA PRO A 101 15.76 -8.52 3.18
C PRO A 101 15.68 -7.46 4.29
N ASP A 102 16.80 -6.90 4.72
CA ASP A 102 16.86 -5.83 5.71
C ASP A 102 16.58 -4.43 5.11
N ARG A 103 16.56 -4.33 3.79
CA ARG A 103 16.37 -3.08 3.04
C ARG A 103 15.12 -3.13 2.14
N ILE A 104 14.05 -3.77 2.62
CA ILE A 104 12.74 -3.78 1.97
C ILE A 104 11.87 -2.69 2.60
N THR A 105 11.28 -1.84 1.77
CA THR A 105 10.29 -0.82 2.15
C THR A 105 8.98 -1.12 1.44
N ILE A 106 7.88 -1.16 2.20
CA ILE A 106 6.53 -1.26 1.61
C ILE A 106 6.08 0.16 1.25
N ILE A 107 5.58 0.34 0.04
CA ILE A 107 5.15 1.64 -0.47
C ILE A 107 3.86 1.50 -1.27
N GLY A 108 2.97 2.46 -1.16
CA GLY A 108 1.76 2.52 -1.98
C GLY A 108 1.12 3.90 -1.98
N ASP A 109 0.33 4.16 -3.01
CA ASP A 109 -0.40 5.41 -3.18
C ASP A 109 -1.92 5.18 -3.07
N SER A 110 -2.65 6.12 -2.45
CA SER A 110 -4.12 6.08 -2.33
C SER A 110 -4.61 4.75 -1.72
N ALA A 111 -5.42 3.96 -2.46
CA ALA A 111 -5.82 2.60 -2.08
C ALA A 111 -4.62 1.67 -1.85
N GLY A 112 -3.54 1.82 -2.63
CA GLY A 112 -2.29 1.10 -2.39
C GLY A 112 -1.60 1.51 -1.10
N GLY A 113 -1.72 2.78 -0.70
CA GLY A 113 -1.28 3.27 0.61
C GLY A 113 -2.07 2.65 1.76
N ASN A 114 -3.38 2.45 1.57
CA ASN A 114 -4.20 1.67 2.50
C ASN A 114 -3.69 0.23 2.62
N LEU A 115 -3.51 -0.46 1.48
CA LEU A 115 -3.00 -1.84 1.46
C LEU A 115 -1.61 -1.94 2.11
N ALA A 116 -0.73 -0.95 1.93
CA ALA A 116 0.58 -0.90 2.57
C ALA A 116 0.47 -0.83 4.10
N ALA A 117 -0.37 0.08 4.62
CA ALA A 117 -0.63 0.19 6.05
C ALA A 117 -1.26 -1.09 6.63
N ALA A 118 -2.28 -1.64 5.94
CA ALA A 118 -2.97 -2.86 6.36
C ALA A 118 -2.06 -4.10 6.35
N VAL A 119 -1.17 -4.24 5.34
CA VAL A 119 -0.17 -5.33 5.29
C VAL A 119 0.79 -5.22 6.48
N CYS A 120 1.20 -4.01 6.87
CA CYS A 120 2.07 -3.83 8.03
C CYS A 120 1.36 -4.20 9.35
N LEU A 121 0.07 -3.84 9.50
CA LEU A 121 -0.75 -4.27 10.63
C LEU A 121 -0.89 -5.80 10.70
N LEU A 122 -1.20 -6.45 9.57
CA LEU A 122 -1.28 -7.91 9.48
C LEU A 122 0.06 -8.59 9.77
N ALA A 123 1.16 -8.03 9.29
CA ALA A 123 2.50 -8.58 9.53
C ALA A 123 2.83 -8.56 11.02
N ARG A 124 2.51 -7.48 11.72
CA ARG A 124 2.65 -7.36 13.16
C ARG A 124 1.82 -8.41 13.90
N GLU A 125 0.56 -8.58 13.52
CA GLU A 125 -0.33 -9.54 14.18
C GLU A 125 0.06 -10.99 13.93
N ARG A 126 0.36 -11.34 12.67
CA ARG A 126 0.68 -12.73 12.29
C ARG A 126 2.10 -13.13 12.68
N GLY A 127 3.01 -12.16 12.84
CA GLY A 127 4.40 -12.40 13.25
C GLY A 127 5.23 -13.24 12.27
N GLU A 128 4.82 -13.31 10.98
CA GLU A 128 5.48 -14.12 9.97
C GLU A 128 6.66 -13.40 9.29
N PHE A 129 6.61 -12.09 9.28
CA PHE A 129 7.67 -11.15 8.88
C PHE A 129 7.39 -9.79 9.50
N MET A 130 8.37 -8.90 9.52
CA MET A 130 8.19 -7.54 10.02
C MET A 130 8.82 -6.53 9.08
N PRO A 131 8.03 -5.70 8.41
CA PRO A 131 8.53 -4.57 7.65
C PRO A 131 9.25 -3.58 8.58
N ARG A 132 10.37 -3.02 8.13
CA ARG A 132 11.08 -1.98 8.88
C ARG A 132 10.65 -0.57 8.48
N LYS A 133 10.17 -0.40 7.25
CA LYS A 133 9.79 0.89 6.69
C LYS A 133 8.54 0.77 5.83
N GLN A 134 7.71 1.81 5.90
CA GLN A 134 6.59 2.00 4.98
C GLN A 134 6.52 3.45 4.48
N ILE A 135 6.08 3.62 3.24
CA ILE A 135 5.84 4.93 2.63
C ILE A 135 4.39 4.96 2.14
N LEU A 136 3.60 5.85 2.71
CA LEU A 136 2.18 6.00 2.40
C LEU A 136 1.97 7.31 1.65
N ILE A 137 1.59 7.23 0.39
CA ILE A 137 1.41 8.39 -0.48
C ILE A 137 -0.09 8.69 -0.57
N TYR A 138 -0.51 9.85 -0.03
CA TYR A 138 -1.93 10.23 0.11
C TYR A 138 -2.86 9.03 0.40
N PRO A 139 -2.59 8.26 1.48
CA PRO A 139 -3.25 6.98 1.70
C PRO A 139 -4.73 7.15 2.06
N ALA A 140 -5.58 6.23 1.57
CA ALA A 140 -6.98 6.11 1.98
C ALA A 140 -7.07 5.26 3.27
N LEU A 141 -7.22 5.89 4.43
CA LEU A 141 -7.14 5.21 5.73
C LEU A 141 -8.47 5.14 6.48
N ASN A 142 -9.48 5.88 6.01
CA ASN A 142 -10.76 6.06 6.69
C ASN A 142 -11.86 5.16 6.08
N ASN A 143 -12.96 5.03 6.81
CA ASN A 143 -14.12 4.20 6.45
C ASN A 143 -15.37 4.99 6.06
N CYS A 144 -15.30 6.34 6.04
CA CYS A 144 -16.44 7.20 5.78
C CYS A 144 -16.00 8.53 5.12
N TYR A 145 -16.61 8.84 3.98
CA TYR A 145 -16.39 10.09 3.23
C TYR A 145 -17.69 10.85 2.99
N THR A 146 -18.64 10.74 3.92
CA THR A 146 -19.89 11.50 3.93
C THR A 146 -19.75 12.74 4.84
N GLU A 147 -20.85 13.47 5.02
CA GLU A 147 -20.95 14.59 5.97
C GLU A 147 -20.67 14.14 7.44
N GLU A 148 -20.78 12.87 7.72
CA GLU A 148 -20.48 12.27 9.04
C GLU A 148 -18.98 12.06 9.30
N SER A 149 -18.14 12.22 8.28
CA SER A 149 -16.69 12.08 8.44
C SER A 149 -16.14 13.09 9.45
N PRO A 150 -15.27 12.66 10.38
CA PRO A 150 -14.64 13.57 11.34
C PRO A 150 -13.57 14.48 10.72
N TYR A 151 -13.21 14.23 9.45
CA TYR A 151 -12.12 14.91 8.75
C TYR A 151 -12.64 16.07 7.91
N ARG A 152 -12.13 17.26 8.24
CA ARG A 152 -12.52 18.50 7.57
C ARG A 152 -12.16 18.52 6.09
N SER A 153 -11.04 17.88 5.71
CA SER A 153 -10.62 17.75 4.31
C SER A 153 -11.67 17.06 3.43
N VAL A 154 -12.51 16.17 3.99
CA VAL A 154 -13.61 15.52 3.26
C VAL A 154 -14.64 16.55 2.82
N GLN A 155 -14.99 17.53 3.67
CA GLN A 155 -15.92 18.59 3.35
C GLN A 155 -15.29 19.69 2.48
N GLU A 156 -14.02 20.06 2.76
CA GLU A 156 -13.33 21.14 2.05
C GLU A 156 -12.92 20.74 0.62
N ASN A 157 -12.47 19.49 0.44
CA ASN A 157 -11.85 19.01 -0.79
C ASN A 157 -12.65 17.87 -1.45
N GLY A 158 -13.83 17.54 -0.92
CA GLY A 158 -14.67 16.45 -1.43
C GLY A 158 -15.35 16.72 -2.74
N GLU A 159 -15.32 17.96 -3.24
CA GLU A 159 -15.89 18.38 -4.52
C GLU A 159 -14.92 19.31 -5.26
N GLY A 160 -15.01 19.31 -6.59
CA GLY A 160 -14.27 20.26 -7.43
C GLY A 160 -12.80 19.90 -7.71
N TYR A 161 -12.31 18.81 -7.15
CA TYR A 161 -10.95 18.30 -7.36
C TYR A 161 -10.94 16.94 -8.05
N LEU A 162 -9.75 16.36 -8.29
CA LEU A 162 -9.56 15.11 -9.01
C LEU A 162 -10.28 13.94 -8.31
N LEU A 163 -10.08 13.81 -7.00
CA LEU A 163 -10.77 12.84 -6.15
C LEU A 163 -11.90 13.54 -5.41
N THR A 164 -13.08 12.91 -5.39
CA THR A 164 -14.24 13.43 -4.66
C THR A 164 -14.69 12.50 -3.56
N ALA A 165 -15.36 13.04 -2.54
CA ALA A 165 -15.92 12.26 -1.44
C ALA A 165 -16.93 11.21 -1.95
N VAL A 166 -17.74 11.56 -2.94
CA VAL A 166 -18.70 10.64 -3.59
C VAL A 166 -17.95 9.45 -4.24
N LYS A 167 -16.86 9.72 -4.99
CA LYS A 167 -16.06 8.65 -5.58
C LYS A 167 -15.45 7.74 -4.50
N MET A 168 -15.00 8.30 -3.39
CA MET A 168 -14.47 7.49 -2.30
C MET A 168 -15.54 6.58 -1.68
N GLU A 169 -16.76 7.09 -1.45
CA GLU A 169 -17.86 6.26 -0.98
C GLU A 169 -18.24 5.15 -1.97
N ASP A 170 -18.21 5.45 -3.27
CA ASP A 170 -18.46 4.44 -4.31
C ASP A 170 -17.36 3.35 -4.31
N TYR A 171 -16.09 3.73 -4.16
CA TYR A 171 -14.99 2.78 -4.03
C TYR A 171 -15.12 1.90 -2.78
N LEU A 172 -15.47 2.49 -1.62
CA LEU A 172 -15.68 1.70 -0.40
C LEU A 172 -16.81 0.68 -0.59
N ARG A 173 -17.95 1.06 -1.21
CA ARG A 173 -19.07 0.15 -1.50
C ARG A 173 -18.69 -0.99 -2.45
N LEU A 174 -17.82 -0.73 -3.41
CA LEU A 174 -17.33 -1.75 -4.33
C LEU A 174 -16.30 -2.67 -3.66
N TYR A 175 -15.51 -2.14 -2.73
CA TYR A 175 -14.45 -2.88 -2.05
C TYR A 175 -14.97 -3.73 -0.89
N GLU A 176 -15.95 -3.26 -0.12
CA GLU A 176 -16.52 -4.00 1.00
C GLU A 176 -17.27 -5.28 0.55
N SER A 177 -17.14 -6.38 1.29
CA SER A 177 -17.97 -7.59 1.14
C SER A 177 -19.24 -7.49 1.97
N SER A 178 -19.18 -6.74 3.06
CA SER A 178 -20.31 -6.38 3.91
C SER A 178 -20.07 -5.01 4.58
N PRO A 179 -21.13 -4.31 5.02
CA PRO A 179 -20.98 -3.05 5.76
C PRO A 179 -20.15 -3.15 7.04
N ASP A 180 -20.06 -4.32 7.64
CA ASP A 180 -19.28 -4.56 8.86
C ASP A 180 -17.77 -4.45 8.61
N ASP A 181 -17.32 -4.69 7.36
CA ASP A 181 -15.92 -4.55 6.97
C ASP A 181 -15.38 -3.15 7.25
N ARG A 182 -16.22 -2.13 7.14
CA ARG A 182 -15.86 -0.74 7.42
C ARG A 182 -15.42 -0.50 8.86
N GLN A 183 -15.71 -1.40 9.79
CA GLN A 183 -15.25 -1.34 11.17
C GLN A 183 -13.97 -2.14 11.42
N ASN A 184 -13.44 -2.78 10.38
CA ASN A 184 -12.23 -3.57 10.47
C ASN A 184 -10.98 -2.68 10.27
N PRO A 185 -9.98 -2.69 11.18
CA PRO A 185 -8.77 -1.90 11.04
C PRO A 185 -7.89 -2.31 9.83
N TYR A 186 -8.10 -3.48 9.25
CA TYR A 186 -7.43 -3.85 8.00
C TYR A 186 -8.13 -3.29 6.75
N PHE A 187 -9.40 -2.93 6.87
CA PHE A 187 -10.12 -2.16 5.86
C PHE A 187 -9.82 -0.68 5.98
N ALA A 188 -9.87 -0.16 7.19
CA ALA A 188 -9.65 1.24 7.53
C ALA A 188 -8.57 1.37 8.63
N PRO A 189 -7.30 1.47 8.28
CA PRO A 189 -6.18 1.50 9.23
C PRO A 189 -6.25 2.58 10.30
N ILE A 190 -6.99 3.66 10.05
CA ILE A 190 -7.22 4.72 11.04
C ILE A 190 -7.95 4.22 12.30
N LEU A 191 -8.67 3.10 12.22
CA LEU A 191 -9.43 2.51 13.33
C LEU A 191 -8.54 1.69 14.28
N GLU A 192 -7.32 1.32 13.87
CA GLU A 192 -6.41 0.59 14.76
C GLU A 192 -6.09 1.44 16.00
N LYS A 193 -6.27 0.88 17.17
CA LYS A 193 -6.10 1.60 18.43
C LYS A 193 -4.67 1.62 18.92
N ASP A 194 -3.96 0.51 18.70
CA ASP A 194 -2.56 0.34 19.09
C ASP A 194 -1.68 0.36 17.86
N LEU A 195 -0.94 1.45 17.67
CA LEU A 195 0.04 1.62 16.59
C LEU A 195 1.48 1.37 17.06
N SER A 196 1.67 0.80 18.26
CA SER A 196 3.00 0.42 18.72
C SER A 196 3.63 -0.64 17.81
N HIS A 197 4.95 -0.62 17.71
CA HIS A 197 5.71 -1.57 16.90
C HIS A 197 5.39 -1.54 15.39
N MET A 198 4.78 -0.47 14.90
CA MET A 198 4.65 -0.25 13.46
C MET A 198 6.00 0.14 12.85
N PRO A 199 6.19 -0.09 11.53
CA PRO A 199 7.42 0.32 10.84
C PRO A 199 7.66 1.83 10.90
N ASP A 200 8.94 2.25 10.74
CA ASP A 200 9.24 3.65 10.44
C ASP A 200 8.42 4.10 9.23
N THR A 201 7.67 5.19 9.39
CA THR A 201 6.64 5.58 8.42
C THR A 201 6.90 6.97 7.85
N LEU A 202 6.91 7.07 6.51
CA LEU A 202 6.81 8.34 5.80
C LEU A 202 5.41 8.45 5.21
N ILE A 203 4.68 9.53 5.55
CA ILE A 203 3.38 9.84 4.95
C ILE A 203 3.50 11.12 4.13
N LEU A 204 3.03 11.06 2.89
CA LEU A 204 2.92 12.21 2.01
C LEU A 204 1.42 12.50 1.80
N THR A 205 0.99 13.70 2.09
CA THR A 205 -0.39 14.16 1.87
C THR A 205 -0.43 15.22 0.77
N ALA A 206 -1.58 15.37 0.11
CA ALA A 206 -1.82 16.42 -0.87
C ALA A 206 -2.74 17.49 -0.25
N GLU A 207 -2.46 18.77 -0.52
CA GLU A 207 -3.17 19.90 0.09
C GLU A 207 -4.67 19.89 -0.24
N PHE A 208 -5.02 19.63 -1.51
CA PHE A 208 -6.39 19.68 -2.02
C PHE A 208 -6.97 18.28 -2.23
N ASP A 209 -6.89 17.45 -1.19
CA ASP A 209 -7.30 16.05 -1.21
C ASP A 209 -8.25 15.76 -0.04
N PRO A 210 -9.40 15.09 -0.25
CA PRO A 210 -10.25 14.65 0.85
C PRO A 210 -9.54 13.71 1.83
N LEU A 211 -8.48 13.01 1.42
CA LEU A 211 -7.69 12.07 2.23
C LEU A 211 -6.64 12.76 3.12
N ARG A 212 -6.45 14.09 3.00
CA ARG A 212 -5.37 14.83 3.69
C ARG A 212 -5.37 14.62 5.19
N ASP A 213 -6.49 14.92 5.84
CA ASP A 213 -6.55 15.00 7.31
C ASP A 213 -6.45 13.63 7.99
N GLU A 214 -6.94 12.57 7.35
CA GLU A 214 -6.78 11.20 7.85
C GLU A 214 -5.32 10.74 7.78
N GLY A 215 -4.61 11.09 6.71
CA GLY A 215 -3.17 10.84 6.59
C GLY A 215 -2.37 11.56 7.66
N GLU A 216 -2.64 12.86 7.89
CA GLU A 216 -2.00 13.64 8.94
C GLU A 216 -2.31 13.10 10.34
N THR A 217 -3.57 12.68 10.57
CA THR A 217 -4.00 12.12 11.86
C THR A 217 -3.30 10.79 12.13
N TYR A 218 -3.20 9.93 11.11
CA TYR A 218 -2.52 8.65 11.24
C TYR A 218 -1.03 8.84 11.54
N GLY A 219 -0.38 9.81 10.87
CA GLY A 219 1.01 10.16 11.13
C GLY A 219 1.25 10.62 12.57
N LYS A 220 0.42 11.52 13.10
CA LYS A 220 0.50 11.97 14.50
C LYS A 220 0.35 10.81 15.49
N ARG A 221 -0.58 9.89 15.23
CA ARG A 221 -0.79 8.71 16.08
C ARG A 221 0.38 7.73 16.04
N LEU A 222 1.07 7.61 14.90
CA LEU A 222 2.30 6.83 14.79
C LEU A 222 3.46 7.46 15.56
N GLU A 223 3.56 8.80 15.58
CA GLU A 223 4.56 9.51 16.39
C GLU A 223 4.35 9.37 17.90
N GLU A 224 3.09 9.21 18.33
CA GLU A 224 2.70 9.06 19.74
C GLU A 224 2.86 7.62 20.26
N ALA A 225 3.00 6.64 19.36
CA ALA A 225 3.03 5.21 19.69
C ALA A 225 4.45 4.65 19.75
#